data_e563f31bf21961579a703a2e597ae2bc
#
_entry.id   e563f31bf21961579a703a2e597ae2bc
#
_cell.length_a   1.000
_cell.length_b   1.000
_cell.length_c   1.000
_cell.angle_alpha   90.00
_cell.angle_beta   90.00
_cell.angle_gamma   90.00
#
_symmetry.space_group_name_H-M   'P 1'
#
loop_
_entity.id
_entity.type
_entity.pdbx_description
1 polymer ?
#
loop_
_entity_poly.entity_id
_entity_poly.type
_entity_poly.pdbx_seq_one_letter_code
_entity_poly.pdbx_strand_id
1 'polypeptide(L)'
;MINANDYGFLPDNDANKNSEALQRAVDCGGEVFIEKPGKYYISEQIEIGDNTTLIFYKGVVLYRTPGTTGVNGNAFINKGAINGKYNCNIEIKGLHLECNNVESDDFGINSRIVGLRAQVAMIYVKNLKIIDFECHGLLEKDYAIQISAFNNIYLENLYITGKKDGVHLGWGRDFVIKKGKFCTFDDPIALNAFDYATSNTHIGWIENGLIENCYDLDDSSTTGFFCRILGGAWCKWQKGMSVQHSDTVAVNGRTYRVVMNPKDGKIYTSTTPPDHENGVKEYNGINWVVVRNTEELNCGCRNITIRNCKLQKKRDIAVAISLNYDSYARSFYSGCKPLPQGNITLENISVENDVGILFYSNYPTENIKLKNIDFKKSKMWFDVAEKAENLVYPEVNIVMENVAIYENTIYNNHKHPVEMITN
;
A
#
# COMPACT_ATOMS: atom_id res chain seq x y z
N MET A 1 31.11 -10.27 -3.19
CA MET A 1 29.96 -11.18 -3.00
C MET A 1 30.14 -11.90 -1.67
N ILE A 2 29.09 -11.97 -0.88
CA ILE A 2 29.07 -12.50 0.49
C ILE A 2 28.10 -13.67 0.50
N ASN A 3 28.56 -14.86 0.86
CA ASN A 3 27.68 -16.03 1.03
C ASN A 3 27.14 -16.04 2.47
N ALA A 4 25.84 -15.90 2.65
CA ALA A 4 25.23 -15.92 3.97
C ALA A 4 25.42 -17.27 4.71
N ASN A 5 25.61 -18.36 3.97
CA ASN A 5 25.90 -19.66 4.56
C ASN A 5 27.23 -19.67 5.34
N ASP A 6 28.23 -18.86 4.91
CA ASP A 6 29.53 -18.73 5.61
C ASP A 6 29.39 -18.00 6.97
N TYR A 7 28.28 -17.25 7.15
CA TYR A 7 27.94 -16.60 8.42
C TYR A 7 27.09 -17.46 9.35
N GLY A 8 26.78 -18.69 8.91
CA GLY A 8 25.97 -19.65 9.65
C GLY A 8 24.47 -19.58 9.36
N PHE A 9 24.05 -18.89 8.30
CA PHE A 9 22.68 -18.94 7.80
C PHE A 9 22.48 -20.27 7.05
N LEU A 10 21.87 -21.26 7.71
CA LEU A 10 21.81 -22.64 7.22
C LEU A 10 20.38 -23.19 7.25
N PRO A 11 20.01 -24.11 6.31
CA PRO A 11 18.74 -24.81 6.38
C PRO A 11 18.62 -25.58 7.71
N ASP A 12 17.38 -25.70 8.19
CA ASP A 12 17.04 -26.44 9.41
C ASP A 12 17.73 -25.96 10.70
N ASN A 13 18.39 -24.80 10.65
CA ASN A 13 18.96 -24.18 11.83
C ASN A 13 17.86 -23.49 12.67
N ASP A 14 18.17 -23.22 13.91
CA ASP A 14 17.31 -22.45 14.82
C ASP A 14 16.98 -21.06 14.23
N ALA A 15 15.71 -20.62 14.35
CA ALA A 15 15.24 -19.40 13.71
C ALA A 15 15.94 -18.12 14.21
N ASN A 16 16.29 -18.06 15.52
CA ASN A 16 16.99 -16.91 16.07
C ASN A 16 18.43 -16.86 15.55
N LYS A 17 19.12 -18.02 15.54
CA LYS A 17 20.49 -18.13 15.01
C LYS A 17 20.52 -17.77 13.52
N ASN A 18 19.53 -18.20 12.76
CA ASN A 18 19.40 -17.84 11.35
C ASN A 18 19.17 -16.33 11.18
N SER A 19 18.28 -15.73 11.97
CA SER A 19 18.04 -14.30 11.89
C SER A 19 19.34 -13.51 12.17
N GLU A 20 20.08 -13.87 13.23
CA GLU A 20 21.35 -13.25 13.54
C GLU A 20 22.42 -13.48 12.46
N ALA A 21 22.49 -14.69 11.90
CA ALA A 21 23.45 -15.03 10.86
C ALA A 21 23.19 -14.26 9.57
N LEU A 22 21.91 -14.19 9.14
CA LEU A 22 21.52 -13.41 7.97
C LEU A 22 21.78 -11.91 8.19
N GLN A 23 21.47 -11.38 9.39
CA GLN A 23 21.72 -9.98 9.70
C GLN A 23 23.22 -9.65 9.62
N ARG A 24 24.11 -10.51 10.18
CA ARG A 24 25.57 -10.31 10.07
C ARG A 24 26.05 -10.29 8.61
N ALA A 25 25.52 -11.16 7.77
CA ALA A 25 25.85 -11.16 6.34
C ALA A 25 25.36 -9.88 5.65
N VAL A 26 24.13 -9.44 5.94
CA VAL A 26 23.51 -8.23 5.37
C VAL A 26 24.24 -6.95 5.84
N ASP A 27 24.74 -6.93 7.07
CA ASP A 27 25.49 -5.81 7.62
C ASP A 27 26.83 -5.53 6.92
N CYS A 28 27.36 -6.53 6.21
CA CYS A 28 28.55 -6.33 5.38
C CYS A 28 28.27 -5.46 4.14
N GLY A 29 27.00 -5.34 3.74
CA GLY A 29 26.59 -4.60 2.52
C GLY A 29 27.03 -5.27 1.21
N GLY A 30 26.68 -4.63 0.08
CA GLY A 30 26.99 -5.17 -1.25
C GLY A 30 26.10 -6.36 -1.62
N GLU A 31 26.64 -7.30 -2.39
CA GLU A 31 25.89 -8.49 -2.82
C GLU A 31 26.00 -9.61 -1.79
N VAL A 32 24.87 -9.95 -1.18
CA VAL A 32 24.70 -11.07 -0.24
C VAL A 32 23.85 -12.14 -0.92
N PHE A 33 24.35 -13.35 -1.03
CA PHE A 33 23.62 -14.44 -1.66
C PHE A 33 23.45 -15.63 -0.73
N ILE A 34 22.36 -16.35 -0.93
CA ILE A 34 21.98 -17.59 -0.26
C ILE A 34 21.82 -18.65 -1.35
N GLU A 35 22.78 -19.55 -1.47
CA GLU A 35 22.83 -20.49 -2.59
C GLU A 35 22.35 -21.90 -2.24
N LYS A 36 22.46 -22.32 -0.98
CA LYS A 36 22.12 -23.67 -0.57
C LYS A 36 20.61 -23.85 -0.49
N PRO A 37 19.97 -24.70 -1.33
CA PRO A 37 18.55 -24.96 -1.23
C PRO A 37 18.17 -25.54 0.13
N GLY A 38 16.97 -25.20 0.60
CA GLY A 38 16.45 -25.71 1.86
C GLY A 38 15.45 -24.79 2.54
N LYS A 39 14.97 -25.21 3.70
CA LYS A 39 14.04 -24.45 4.55
C LYS A 39 14.85 -23.67 5.58
N TYR A 40 14.66 -22.36 5.57
CA TYR A 40 15.31 -21.45 6.49
C TYR A 40 14.27 -20.80 7.38
N TYR A 41 14.38 -20.95 8.68
CA TYR A 41 13.48 -20.30 9.63
C TYR A 41 14.10 -19.01 10.11
N ILE A 42 13.32 -17.92 10.11
CA ILE A 42 13.69 -16.62 10.69
C ILE A 42 12.61 -16.13 11.66
N SER A 43 13.02 -15.63 12.81
CA SER A 43 12.13 -15.13 13.87
C SER A 43 12.21 -13.62 14.05
N GLU A 44 13.36 -13.02 13.73
CA GLU A 44 13.59 -11.61 13.91
C GLU A 44 13.62 -10.85 12.58
N GLN A 45 13.43 -9.57 12.65
CA GLN A 45 13.46 -8.63 11.54
C GLN A 45 14.89 -8.49 10.99
N ILE A 46 15.04 -8.53 9.67
CA ILE A 46 16.31 -8.28 8.98
C ILE A 46 16.33 -6.84 8.46
N GLU A 47 17.32 -6.08 8.88
CA GLU A 47 17.48 -4.66 8.56
C GLU A 47 18.47 -4.46 7.40
N ILE A 48 18.01 -3.89 6.27
CA ILE A 48 18.80 -3.72 5.05
C ILE A 48 19.29 -2.27 4.94
N GLY A 49 20.58 -2.09 4.73
CA GLY A 49 21.22 -0.79 4.51
C GLY A 49 21.30 -0.39 3.03
N ASP A 50 22.01 0.73 2.79
CA ASP A 50 22.27 1.23 1.44
C ASP A 50 23.11 0.26 0.60
N ASN A 51 22.94 0.30 -0.73
CA ASN A 51 23.75 -0.43 -1.70
C ASN A 51 23.83 -1.93 -1.40
N THR A 52 22.71 -2.52 -0.99
CA THR A 52 22.62 -3.93 -0.63
C THR A 52 21.73 -4.69 -1.60
N THR A 53 22.27 -5.78 -2.15
CA THR A 53 21.54 -6.71 -3.01
C THR A 53 21.47 -8.06 -2.31
N LEU A 54 20.24 -8.53 -2.02
CA LEU A 54 19.98 -9.87 -1.48
C LEU A 54 19.54 -10.81 -2.59
N ILE A 55 20.24 -11.91 -2.79
CA ILE A 55 19.97 -12.89 -3.83
C ILE A 55 19.68 -14.24 -3.21
N PHE A 56 18.45 -14.70 -3.35
CA PHE A 56 18.03 -16.04 -2.93
C PHE A 56 18.02 -16.96 -4.16
N TYR A 57 18.80 -18.01 -4.12
CA TYR A 57 18.86 -18.97 -5.23
C TYR A 57 17.64 -19.90 -5.20
N LYS A 58 17.36 -20.51 -6.33
CA LYS A 58 16.22 -21.43 -6.48
C LYS A 58 16.25 -22.55 -5.43
N GLY A 59 15.12 -22.74 -4.77
CA GLY A 59 14.96 -23.75 -3.73
C GLY A 59 15.31 -23.29 -2.31
N VAL A 60 15.73 -22.02 -2.14
CA VAL A 60 15.81 -21.38 -0.83
C VAL A 60 14.43 -20.88 -0.45
N VAL A 61 13.87 -21.36 0.66
CA VAL A 61 12.54 -20.97 1.16
C VAL A 61 12.68 -20.49 2.59
N LEU A 62 12.27 -19.25 2.85
CA LEU A 62 12.25 -18.64 4.17
C LEU A 62 10.90 -18.86 4.83
N TYR A 63 10.92 -19.34 6.05
CA TYR A 63 9.75 -19.54 6.90
C TYR A 63 9.76 -18.49 8.02
N ARG A 64 8.72 -17.68 8.07
CA ARG A 64 8.53 -16.75 9.18
C ARG A 64 8.02 -17.51 10.40
N THR A 65 8.64 -17.28 11.53
CA THR A 65 8.19 -17.76 12.84
C THR A 65 7.99 -16.56 13.78
N PRO A 66 7.17 -16.67 14.82
CA PRO A 66 7.06 -15.63 15.85
C PRO A 66 8.43 -15.37 16.47
N GLY A 67 8.79 -14.10 16.64
CA GLY A 67 10.03 -13.71 17.30
C GLY A 67 9.96 -13.81 18.82
N THR A 68 11.12 -13.77 19.43
CA THR A 68 11.28 -13.87 20.88
C THR A 68 11.45 -12.51 21.54
N THR A 69 11.82 -11.49 20.78
CA THR A 69 12.15 -10.14 21.30
C THR A 69 10.97 -9.18 21.32
N GLY A 70 9.80 -9.57 20.82
CA GLY A 70 8.61 -8.71 20.76
C GLY A 70 8.68 -7.58 19.71
N VAL A 71 9.70 -7.58 18.85
CA VAL A 71 9.84 -6.64 17.71
C VAL A 71 9.52 -7.39 16.42
N ASN A 72 8.27 -7.74 16.21
CA ASN A 72 7.94 -8.83 15.30
C ASN A 72 7.23 -8.44 14.03
N GLY A 73 7.29 -7.18 13.65
CA GLY A 73 6.49 -6.78 12.54
C GLY A 73 6.90 -7.41 11.21
N ASN A 74 8.12 -7.24 10.81
CA ASN A 74 8.52 -7.42 9.43
C ASN A 74 9.55 -8.54 9.27
N ALA A 75 9.55 -9.25 8.14
CA ALA A 75 10.68 -10.14 7.80
C ALA A 75 11.89 -9.29 7.38
N PHE A 76 11.64 -8.32 6.51
CA PHE A 76 12.67 -7.40 6.02
C PHE A 76 12.21 -5.95 6.16
N ILE A 77 13.09 -5.08 6.65
CA ILE A 77 12.90 -3.65 6.72
C ILE A 77 14.19 -2.92 6.32
N ASN A 78 14.11 -1.73 5.76
CA ASN A 78 15.32 -0.93 5.55
C ASN A 78 15.72 -0.16 6.82
N LYS A 79 17.01 -0.02 7.09
CA LYS A 79 17.55 0.67 8.28
C LYS A 79 17.05 2.10 8.42
N GLY A 80 16.85 2.79 7.29
CA GLY A 80 16.34 4.16 7.26
C GLY A 80 14.90 4.32 7.73
N ALA A 81 14.08 3.26 7.65
CA ALA A 81 12.71 3.28 8.13
C ALA A 81 12.60 3.64 9.61
N ILE A 82 13.56 3.18 10.42
CA ILE A 82 13.56 3.36 11.87
C ILE A 82 13.97 4.79 12.27
N ASN A 83 14.85 5.41 11.50
CA ASN A 83 15.43 6.73 11.83
C ASN A 83 14.98 7.86 10.89
N GLY A 84 14.02 7.61 10.00
CA GLY A 84 13.49 8.60 9.08
C GLY A 84 14.45 9.06 7.97
N LYS A 85 15.43 8.22 7.61
CA LYS A 85 16.43 8.52 6.58
C LYS A 85 16.27 7.65 5.35
N TYR A 86 16.53 8.23 4.19
CA TYR A 86 16.51 7.47 2.94
C TYR A 86 17.64 6.45 2.88
N ASN A 87 17.28 5.22 2.51
CA ASN A 87 18.23 4.25 1.96
C ASN A 87 18.13 4.22 0.43
N CYS A 88 19.26 3.96 -0.20
CA CYS A 88 19.37 3.96 -1.66
C CYS A 88 19.89 2.61 -2.18
N ASN A 89 19.44 2.25 -3.40
CA ASN A 89 19.98 1.10 -4.13
C ASN A 89 19.85 -0.22 -3.35
N ILE A 90 18.63 -0.57 -2.98
CA ILE A 90 18.32 -1.87 -2.38
C ILE A 90 17.71 -2.76 -3.45
N GLU A 91 18.19 -4.00 -3.54
CA GLU A 91 17.62 -5.02 -4.41
C GLU A 91 17.38 -6.32 -3.63
N ILE A 92 16.18 -6.91 -3.77
CA ILE A 92 15.83 -8.24 -3.25
C ILE A 92 15.43 -9.10 -4.45
N LYS A 93 16.11 -10.22 -4.65
CA LYS A 93 15.86 -11.08 -5.79
C LYS A 93 15.71 -12.55 -5.39
N GLY A 94 14.67 -13.21 -5.93
CA GLY A 94 14.42 -14.64 -5.73
C GLY A 94 13.90 -15.01 -4.34
N LEU A 95 13.42 -14.05 -3.55
CA LEU A 95 12.91 -14.31 -2.20
C LEU A 95 11.60 -15.10 -2.26
N HIS A 96 11.62 -16.31 -1.71
CA HIS A 96 10.42 -17.09 -1.44
C HIS A 96 10.16 -17.12 0.07
N LEU A 97 9.04 -16.53 0.49
CA LEU A 97 8.66 -16.33 1.88
C LEU A 97 7.37 -17.08 2.22
N GLU A 98 7.43 -17.94 3.21
CA GLU A 98 6.28 -18.66 3.77
C GLU A 98 5.92 -18.05 5.13
N CYS A 99 4.68 -17.56 5.26
CA CYS A 99 4.21 -16.93 6.50
C CYS A 99 3.61 -17.93 7.49
N ASN A 100 3.60 -19.23 7.16
CA ASN A 100 3.21 -20.38 8.00
C ASN A 100 1.78 -20.36 8.56
N ASN A 101 0.90 -19.48 8.07
CA ASN A 101 -0.43 -19.29 8.63
C ASN A 101 -0.42 -19.19 10.17
N VAL A 102 0.62 -18.59 10.72
CA VAL A 102 0.77 -18.39 12.17
C VAL A 102 -0.26 -17.34 12.61
N GLU A 103 -1.29 -17.76 13.28
CA GLU A 103 -2.29 -16.87 13.85
C GLU A 103 -1.70 -16.17 15.09
N SER A 104 -1.12 -15.01 14.86
CA SER A 104 -0.76 -14.07 15.93
C SER A 104 -1.31 -12.71 15.57
N ASP A 105 -2.02 -12.09 16.49
CA ASP A 105 -2.61 -10.76 16.27
C ASP A 105 -1.58 -9.67 15.94
N ASP A 106 -0.32 -9.86 16.31
CA ASP A 106 0.77 -8.92 16.14
C ASP A 106 1.79 -9.33 15.05
N PHE A 107 1.58 -10.47 14.41
CA PHE A 107 2.45 -10.93 13.34
C PHE A 107 2.32 -10.00 12.11
N GLY A 108 3.43 -9.48 11.61
CA GLY A 108 3.44 -8.48 10.53
C GLY A 108 3.35 -7.01 10.99
N ILE A 109 2.82 -6.73 12.19
CA ILE A 109 2.68 -5.37 12.71
C ILE A 109 3.96 -4.93 13.39
N ASN A 110 4.54 -3.82 12.92
CA ASN A 110 5.73 -3.25 13.55
C ASN A 110 5.38 -2.50 14.85
N SER A 111 5.98 -2.88 15.95
CA SER A 111 5.72 -2.26 17.27
C SER A 111 6.32 -0.85 17.43
N ARG A 112 7.29 -0.47 16.59
CA ARG A 112 7.98 0.83 16.67
C ARG A 112 7.46 1.86 15.68
N ILE A 113 6.90 1.41 14.55
CA ILE A 113 6.46 2.28 13.45
C ILE A 113 4.95 2.09 13.24
N VAL A 114 4.18 3.08 13.66
CA VAL A 114 2.72 3.06 13.50
C VAL A 114 2.33 2.98 12.03
N GLY A 115 1.42 2.08 11.70
CA GLY A 115 0.94 1.88 10.33
C GLY A 115 1.82 0.99 9.45
N LEU A 116 2.88 0.41 9.99
CA LEU A 116 3.72 -0.53 9.29
C LEU A 116 3.32 -1.97 9.63
N ARG A 117 2.90 -2.72 8.59
CA ARG A 117 2.40 -4.09 8.73
C ARG A 117 2.64 -4.91 7.47
N ALA A 118 3.85 -5.27 7.16
CA ALA A 118 4.14 -6.10 5.99
C ALA A 118 5.31 -7.03 6.25
N GLN A 119 5.41 -8.09 5.46
CA GLN A 119 6.57 -8.96 5.50
C GLN A 119 7.80 -8.24 4.94
N VAL A 120 7.68 -7.58 3.79
CA VAL A 120 8.74 -6.72 3.25
C VAL A 120 8.29 -5.26 3.38
N ALA A 121 8.91 -4.53 4.28
CA ALA A 121 8.56 -3.17 4.65
C ALA A 121 9.68 -2.19 4.31
N MET A 122 9.41 -1.25 3.40
CA MET A 122 10.41 -0.31 2.91
C MET A 122 9.90 1.12 3.04
N ILE A 123 10.53 1.91 3.89
CA ILE A 123 10.16 3.31 4.11
C ILE A 123 11.38 4.21 3.91
N TYR A 124 11.20 5.35 3.25
CA TYR A 124 12.30 6.22 2.86
C TYR A 124 13.31 5.49 1.99
N VAL A 125 12.89 5.05 0.81
CA VAL A 125 13.75 4.33 -0.15
C VAL A 125 13.85 5.04 -1.50
N LYS A 126 15.03 4.96 -2.11
CA LYS A 126 15.30 5.38 -3.48
C LYS A 126 15.97 4.25 -4.25
N ASN A 127 15.52 4.00 -5.48
CA ASN A 127 16.02 2.92 -6.32
C ASN A 127 15.90 1.55 -5.64
N LEU A 128 14.67 1.17 -5.27
CA LEU A 128 14.37 -0.15 -4.73
C LEU A 128 13.96 -1.09 -5.87
N LYS A 129 14.48 -2.32 -5.85
CA LYS A 129 14.01 -3.40 -6.73
C LYS A 129 13.64 -4.62 -5.92
N ILE A 130 12.49 -5.23 -6.24
CA ILE A 130 12.08 -6.55 -5.74
C ILE A 130 11.71 -7.39 -6.96
N ILE A 131 12.46 -8.45 -7.20
CA ILE A 131 12.36 -9.25 -8.43
C ILE A 131 12.27 -10.73 -8.07
N ASP A 132 11.39 -11.48 -8.78
CA ASP A 132 11.18 -12.90 -8.55
C ASP A 132 10.80 -13.18 -7.08
N PHE A 133 9.75 -12.51 -6.61
CA PHE A 133 9.31 -12.58 -5.22
C PHE A 133 8.07 -13.47 -5.07
N GLU A 134 8.13 -14.42 -4.15
CA GLU A 134 7.01 -15.25 -3.75
C GLU A 134 6.70 -15.04 -2.27
N CYS A 135 5.42 -14.89 -1.92
CA CYS A 135 4.97 -14.77 -0.55
C CYS A 135 3.64 -15.48 -0.36
N HIS A 136 3.61 -16.46 0.52
CA HIS A 136 2.45 -17.31 0.72
C HIS A 136 1.98 -17.33 2.17
N GLY A 137 0.66 -17.53 2.35
CA GLY A 137 0.07 -17.67 3.67
C GLY A 137 -0.07 -16.37 4.45
N LEU A 138 -0.25 -15.23 3.77
CA LEU A 138 -0.50 -13.95 4.45
C LEU A 138 -1.71 -14.02 5.37
N LEU A 139 -1.57 -13.43 6.54
CA LEU A 139 -2.61 -13.32 7.56
C LEU A 139 -3.51 -12.09 7.34
N GLU A 140 -4.59 -11.98 8.10
CA GLU A 140 -5.60 -10.92 7.95
C GLU A 140 -5.10 -9.49 8.20
N LYS A 141 -3.99 -9.33 8.90
CA LYS A 141 -3.44 -8.01 9.24
C LYS A 141 -2.11 -7.70 8.56
N ASP A 142 -1.63 -8.55 7.66
CA ASP A 142 -0.26 -8.59 7.21
C ASP A 142 -0.16 -8.48 5.68
N TYR A 143 0.42 -7.40 5.18
CA TYR A 143 0.69 -7.21 3.75
C TYR A 143 1.94 -7.99 3.31
N ALA A 144 2.03 -8.38 2.03
CA ALA A 144 3.27 -8.96 1.54
C ALA A 144 4.37 -7.90 1.42
N ILE A 145 4.05 -6.77 0.77
CA ILE A 145 4.97 -5.66 0.53
C ILE A 145 4.28 -4.36 0.94
N GLN A 146 4.94 -3.54 1.76
CA GLN A 146 4.50 -2.17 2.07
C GLN A 146 5.66 -1.20 1.83
N ILE A 147 5.42 -0.20 0.96
CA ILE A 147 6.44 0.79 0.60
C ILE A 147 5.85 2.18 0.76
N SER A 148 6.56 3.07 1.43
CA SER A 148 6.15 4.47 1.61
C SER A 148 7.34 5.41 1.63
N ALA A 149 7.13 6.69 1.34
CA ALA A 149 8.20 7.68 1.19
C ALA A 149 9.26 7.22 0.17
N PHE A 150 8.79 6.81 -1.01
CA PHE A 150 9.65 6.19 -2.03
C PHE A 150 9.90 7.10 -3.23
N ASN A 151 10.99 6.79 -3.91
CA ASN A 151 11.33 7.37 -5.22
C ASN A 151 12.02 6.30 -6.08
N ASN A 152 11.46 6.01 -7.25
CA ASN A 152 11.93 5.00 -8.19
C ASN A 152 11.97 3.58 -7.60
N ILE A 153 10.82 2.91 -7.65
CA ILE A 153 10.70 1.50 -7.23
C ILE A 153 10.28 0.61 -8.41
N TYR A 154 10.81 -0.59 -8.41
CA TYR A 154 10.59 -1.57 -9.46
C TYR A 154 10.31 -2.95 -8.88
N LEU A 155 9.08 -3.43 -9.08
CA LEU A 155 8.60 -4.71 -8.60
C LEU A 155 8.25 -5.59 -9.80
N GLU A 156 8.89 -6.75 -9.93
CA GLU A 156 8.68 -7.62 -11.08
C GLU A 156 8.60 -9.09 -10.70
N ASN A 157 7.72 -9.81 -11.39
CA ASN A 157 7.52 -11.25 -11.24
C ASN A 157 7.21 -11.65 -9.80
N LEU A 158 6.05 -11.16 -9.33
CA LEU A 158 5.54 -11.41 -7.99
C LEU A 158 4.55 -12.57 -8.01
N TYR A 159 4.58 -13.44 -7.00
CA TYR A 159 3.51 -14.39 -6.74
C TYR A 159 3.11 -14.30 -5.26
N ILE A 160 1.92 -13.75 -4.99
CA ILE A 160 1.48 -13.45 -3.64
C ILE A 160 0.13 -14.10 -3.37
N THR A 161 0.03 -14.83 -2.24
CA THR A 161 -1.22 -15.47 -1.81
C THR A 161 -1.51 -15.22 -0.34
N GLY A 162 -2.79 -15.11 0.01
CA GLY A 162 -3.23 -15.02 1.40
C GLY A 162 -4.38 -14.04 1.65
N LYS A 163 -4.56 -13.66 2.91
CA LYS A 163 -5.78 -12.98 3.37
C LYS A 163 -5.74 -11.46 3.24
N LYS A 164 -4.59 -10.84 2.99
CA LYS A 164 -4.44 -9.39 2.99
C LYS A 164 -3.77 -8.87 1.70
N ASP A 165 -3.44 -7.57 1.66
CA ASP A 165 -2.93 -6.90 0.46
C ASP A 165 -1.63 -7.51 -0.06
N GLY A 166 -1.50 -7.57 -1.38
CA GLY A 166 -0.26 -7.96 -2.03
C GLY A 166 0.80 -6.86 -1.95
N VAL A 167 0.59 -5.77 -2.66
CA VAL A 167 1.47 -4.60 -2.68
C VAL A 167 0.72 -3.37 -2.18
N HIS A 168 1.16 -2.81 -1.07
CA HIS A 168 0.59 -1.63 -0.45
C HIS A 168 1.55 -0.45 -0.56
N LEU A 169 1.23 0.53 -1.39
CA LEU A 169 2.02 1.74 -1.58
C LEU A 169 1.40 2.93 -0.84
N GLY A 170 2.20 3.60 -0.04
CA GLY A 170 1.89 4.91 0.52
C GLY A 170 2.46 6.03 -0.34
N TRP A 171 2.83 7.17 0.26
CA TRP A 171 3.40 8.32 -0.44
C TRP A 171 4.67 7.98 -1.23
N GLY A 172 4.77 8.47 -2.48
CA GLY A 172 5.97 8.36 -3.29
C GLY A 172 5.75 8.59 -4.78
N ARG A 173 6.76 8.37 -5.58
CA ARG A 173 6.68 8.57 -7.02
C ARG A 173 7.61 7.64 -7.81
N ASP A 174 7.29 7.50 -9.10
CA ASP A 174 8.05 6.73 -10.07
C ASP A 174 8.10 5.24 -9.68
N PHE A 175 7.00 4.51 -9.95
CA PHE A 175 6.92 3.09 -9.64
C PHE A 175 6.49 2.23 -10.83
N VAL A 176 7.00 1.00 -10.83
CA VAL A 176 6.59 -0.05 -11.77
C VAL A 176 6.26 -1.32 -10.98
N ILE A 177 5.07 -1.88 -11.22
CA ILE A 177 4.66 -3.21 -10.77
C ILE A 177 4.30 -4.01 -12.01
N LYS A 178 5.04 -5.08 -12.30
CA LYS A 178 4.76 -5.88 -13.49
C LYS A 178 4.90 -7.38 -13.29
N LYS A 179 4.17 -8.13 -14.10
CA LYS A 179 4.15 -9.61 -14.06
C LYS A 179 3.77 -10.16 -12.69
N GLY A 180 2.89 -9.45 -11.95
CA GLY A 180 2.38 -9.90 -10.67
C GLY A 180 1.25 -10.92 -10.86
N LYS A 181 1.28 -11.99 -10.07
CA LYS A 181 0.21 -12.96 -9.90
C LYS A 181 -0.27 -12.89 -8.46
N PHE A 182 -1.53 -12.52 -8.29
CA PHE A 182 -2.10 -12.31 -6.96
C PHE A 182 -3.28 -13.25 -6.73
N CYS A 183 -3.26 -13.96 -5.62
CA CYS A 183 -4.36 -14.75 -5.11
C CYS A 183 -4.64 -14.28 -3.68
N THR A 184 -4.99 -12.99 -3.54
CA THR A 184 -5.21 -12.32 -2.26
C THR A 184 -6.70 -12.16 -1.98
N PHE A 185 -7.10 -12.32 -0.71
CA PHE A 185 -8.47 -12.07 -0.30
C PHE A 185 -8.81 -10.57 -0.37
N ASP A 186 -7.91 -9.71 0.10
CA ASP A 186 -8.01 -8.24 0.02
C ASP A 186 -7.29 -7.71 -1.24
N ASP A 187 -6.82 -6.47 -1.26
CA ASP A 187 -6.31 -5.78 -2.44
C ASP A 187 -5.00 -6.41 -2.99
N PRO A 188 -4.93 -6.92 -4.22
CA PRO A 188 -3.67 -7.20 -4.90
C PRO A 188 -2.70 -6.02 -4.90
N ILE A 189 -3.21 -4.83 -5.24
CA ILE A 189 -2.43 -3.60 -5.33
C ILE A 189 -3.23 -2.45 -4.70
N ALA A 190 -2.70 -1.89 -3.62
CA ALA A 190 -3.27 -0.76 -2.91
C ALA A 190 -2.38 0.48 -3.10
N LEU A 191 -2.87 1.48 -3.82
CA LEU A 191 -2.26 2.81 -3.96
C LEU A 191 -2.90 3.72 -2.91
N ASN A 192 -2.49 3.55 -1.67
CA ASN A 192 -3.11 4.19 -0.53
C ASN A 192 -2.35 5.47 -0.16
N ALA A 193 -2.56 6.54 -0.93
CA ALA A 193 -2.07 7.87 -0.60
C ALA A 193 -2.56 8.34 0.78
N PHE A 194 -3.72 7.82 1.17
CA PHE A 194 -4.31 7.91 2.51
C PHE A 194 -4.96 6.57 2.88
N ASP A 195 -4.79 6.09 4.11
CA ASP A 195 -5.48 4.89 4.61
C ASP A 195 -5.63 4.97 6.13
N TYR A 196 -5.95 3.88 6.81
CA TYR A 196 -6.05 3.83 8.27
C TYR A 196 -4.76 4.30 8.95
N ALA A 197 -4.89 4.97 10.11
CA ALA A 197 -3.72 5.39 10.87
C ALA A 197 -2.81 4.22 11.26
N THR A 198 -3.38 3.02 11.39
CA THR A 198 -2.67 1.79 11.74
C THR A 198 -2.24 0.95 10.54
N SER A 199 -2.43 1.42 9.32
CA SER A 199 -2.05 0.70 8.09
C SER A 199 -1.30 1.54 7.06
N ASN A 200 -1.08 2.81 7.31
CA ASN A 200 -0.28 3.66 6.45
C ASN A 200 0.65 4.57 7.27
N THR A 201 1.94 4.40 7.09
CA THR A 201 2.97 5.13 7.84
C THR A 201 3.10 6.59 7.43
N HIS A 202 2.98 6.87 6.13
CA HIS A 202 3.14 8.20 5.53
C HIS A 202 2.05 8.45 4.50
N ILE A 203 1.50 9.62 4.51
CA ILE A 203 0.48 10.06 3.56
C ILE A 203 1.04 11.10 2.59
N GLY A 204 0.51 11.16 1.39
CA GLY A 204 0.94 12.11 0.36
C GLY A 204 0.67 11.59 -1.04
N TRP A 205 1.00 12.36 -2.06
CA TRP A 205 0.75 11.99 -3.45
C TRP A 205 1.55 10.76 -3.88
N ILE A 206 0.88 9.86 -4.62
CA ILE A 206 1.49 8.74 -5.34
C ILE A 206 1.44 9.10 -6.83
N GLU A 207 2.60 9.14 -7.49
CA GLU A 207 2.69 9.71 -8.82
C GLU A 207 3.51 8.84 -9.78
N ASN A 208 3.16 8.91 -11.08
CA ASN A 208 3.91 8.31 -12.16
C ASN A 208 4.06 6.78 -11.99
N GLY A 209 2.94 6.08 -12.04
CA GLY A 209 2.90 4.64 -11.80
C GLY A 209 2.56 3.82 -13.03
N LEU A 210 3.17 2.66 -13.16
CA LEU A 210 2.82 1.64 -14.13
C LEU A 210 2.53 0.31 -13.43
N ILE A 211 1.31 -0.22 -13.66
CA ILE A 211 0.90 -1.57 -13.30
C ILE A 211 0.66 -2.33 -14.60
N GLU A 212 1.46 -3.37 -14.86
CA GLU A 212 1.49 -4.00 -16.17
C GLU A 212 1.59 -5.52 -16.11
N ASN A 213 0.84 -6.21 -16.99
CA ASN A 213 0.89 -7.67 -17.12
C ASN A 213 0.61 -8.40 -15.78
N CYS A 214 -0.33 -7.87 -14.98
CA CYS A 214 -0.71 -8.45 -13.70
C CYS A 214 -1.97 -9.30 -13.81
N TYR A 215 -2.08 -10.30 -12.93
CA TYR A 215 -3.16 -11.26 -12.88
C TYR A 215 -3.80 -11.24 -11.50
N ASP A 216 -5.10 -11.01 -11.43
CA ASP A 216 -5.92 -11.24 -10.23
C ASP A 216 -6.51 -12.65 -10.33
N LEU A 217 -5.82 -13.61 -9.75
CA LEU A 217 -6.15 -15.03 -9.87
C LEU A 217 -7.41 -15.37 -9.08
N ASP A 218 -8.22 -16.27 -9.64
CA ASP A 218 -9.44 -16.71 -8.99
C ASP A 218 -9.15 -17.56 -7.74
N ASP A 219 -9.84 -17.24 -6.65
CA ASP A 219 -10.06 -18.09 -5.50
C ASP A 219 -11.50 -17.89 -5.01
N SER A 220 -12.01 -18.77 -4.19
CA SER A 220 -13.46 -18.86 -3.88
C SER A 220 -14.04 -17.68 -3.09
N SER A 221 -13.22 -16.80 -2.49
CA SER A 221 -13.67 -15.70 -1.65
C SER A 221 -12.80 -14.46 -1.77
N THR A 222 -13.42 -13.30 -1.65
CA THR A 222 -12.70 -12.02 -1.77
C THR A 222 -13.45 -10.86 -1.11
N THR A 223 -12.68 -9.91 -0.62
CA THR A 223 -13.07 -8.51 -0.42
C THR A 223 -12.10 -7.63 -1.20
N GLY A 224 -12.19 -6.31 -1.04
CA GLY A 224 -11.25 -5.38 -1.65
C GLY A 224 -11.35 -5.30 -3.18
N PHE A 225 -10.31 -4.75 -3.78
CA PHE A 225 -10.26 -4.34 -5.17
C PHE A 225 -9.01 -4.92 -5.84
N PHE A 226 -9.02 -5.14 -7.14
CA PHE A 226 -7.77 -5.44 -7.86
C PHE A 226 -6.75 -4.31 -7.72
N CYS A 227 -7.21 -3.07 -7.88
CA CYS A 227 -6.40 -1.89 -7.59
C CYS A 227 -7.23 -0.86 -6.83
N ARG A 228 -6.86 -0.63 -5.57
CA ARG A 228 -7.44 0.40 -4.74
C ARG A 228 -6.62 1.68 -4.84
N ILE A 229 -7.28 2.82 -5.03
CA ILE A 229 -6.67 4.13 -5.10
C ILE A 229 -7.36 5.03 -4.08
N LEU A 230 -6.67 5.36 -3.00
CA LEU A 230 -7.20 6.20 -1.94
C LEU A 230 -6.54 7.57 -1.93
N GLY A 231 -7.37 8.59 -1.73
CA GLY A 231 -6.92 9.95 -1.46
C GLY A 231 -7.50 10.50 -0.17
N GLY A 232 -7.15 11.73 0.16
CA GLY A 232 -7.64 12.40 1.35
C GLY A 232 -7.43 13.90 1.35
N ALA A 233 -8.17 14.60 2.23
CA ALA A 233 -8.03 16.02 2.43
C ALA A 233 -8.30 16.42 3.89
N TRP A 234 -7.54 17.35 4.41
CA TRP A 234 -7.62 17.82 5.79
C TRP A 234 -7.34 19.31 5.89
N CYS A 235 -7.40 19.87 7.08
CA CYS A 235 -7.25 21.29 7.30
C CYS A 235 -5.99 21.63 8.11
N LYS A 236 -5.70 22.91 8.22
CA LYS A 236 -4.77 23.40 9.23
C LYS A 236 -5.38 23.24 10.62
N TRP A 237 -4.55 22.86 11.57
CA TRP A 237 -4.95 22.76 12.97
C TRP A 237 -5.50 24.10 13.49
N GLN A 238 -6.56 24.02 14.27
CA GLN A 238 -7.15 25.16 14.97
C GLN A 238 -7.45 24.79 16.40
N LYS A 239 -7.22 25.75 17.32
CA LYS A 239 -7.52 25.54 18.74
C LYS A 239 -9.02 25.25 18.96
N GLY A 240 -9.29 24.17 19.67
CA GLY A 240 -10.66 23.76 19.98
C GLY A 240 -11.33 22.91 18.89
N MET A 241 -10.61 22.53 17.82
CA MET A 241 -11.17 21.66 16.80
C MET A 241 -11.47 20.26 17.35
N SER A 242 -12.53 19.67 16.83
CA SER A 242 -12.91 18.29 17.14
C SER A 242 -12.14 17.31 16.28
N VAL A 243 -11.55 16.29 16.88
CA VAL A 243 -10.79 15.25 16.16
C VAL A 243 -11.14 13.85 16.68
N GLN A 244 -11.00 12.87 15.79
CA GLN A 244 -11.18 11.44 16.08
C GLN A 244 -9.99 10.66 15.54
N HIS A 245 -9.96 9.35 15.80
CA HIS A 245 -8.96 8.45 15.18
C HIS A 245 -8.88 8.66 13.66
N SER A 246 -7.68 8.71 13.12
CA SER A 246 -7.35 8.96 11.72
C SER A 246 -7.60 10.39 11.20
N ASP A 247 -8.17 11.29 11.97
CA ASP A 247 -8.20 12.70 11.56
C ASP A 247 -6.77 13.26 11.41
N THR A 248 -6.59 14.04 10.37
CA THR A 248 -5.29 14.58 9.96
C THR A 248 -5.32 16.11 9.99
N VAL A 249 -4.21 16.72 10.37
CA VAL A 249 -4.05 18.19 10.40
C VAL A 249 -2.66 18.60 9.97
N ALA A 250 -2.54 19.82 9.43
CA ALA A 250 -1.25 20.46 9.15
C ALA A 250 -0.98 21.57 10.16
N VAL A 251 0.20 21.57 10.77
CA VAL A 251 0.62 22.58 11.75
C VAL A 251 2.14 22.52 11.99
N ASN A 252 2.75 23.66 12.31
CA ASN A 252 4.17 23.78 12.69
C ASN A 252 5.13 23.15 11.65
N GLY A 253 4.83 23.33 10.37
CA GLY A 253 5.65 22.83 9.27
C GLY A 253 5.49 21.33 8.98
N ARG A 254 4.55 20.63 9.63
CA ARG A 254 4.36 19.18 9.51
C ARG A 254 2.89 18.80 9.37
N THR A 255 2.67 17.56 8.98
CA THR A 255 1.34 16.94 8.95
C THR A 255 1.28 15.83 10.01
N TYR A 256 0.24 15.90 10.83
CA TYR A 256 0.02 14.99 11.96
C TYR A 256 -1.30 14.27 11.82
N ARG A 257 -1.39 13.10 12.41
CA ARG A 257 -2.56 12.25 12.38
C ARG A 257 -2.88 11.70 13.76
N VAL A 258 -4.16 11.66 14.11
CA VAL A 258 -4.64 11.13 15.39
C VAL A 258 -4.57 9.60 15.39
N VAL A 259 -3.96 9.04 16.43
CA VAL A 259 -3.87 7.58 16.67
C VAL A 259 -4.49 7.24 18.01
N MET A 260 -5.80 6.95 17.99
CA MET A 260 -6.59 6.58 19.16
C MET A 260 -7.29 5.24 18.88
N ASN A 261 -8.10 4.76 19.80
CA ASN A 261 -8.89 3.55 19.56
C ASN A 261 -10.07 3.86 18.60
N PRO A 262 -10.14 3.28 17.40
CA PRO A 262 -11.23 3.55 16.46
C PRO A 262 -12.58 2.96 16.91
N LYS A 263 -12.57 1.94 17.79
CA LYS A 263 -13.78 1.21 18.21
C LYS A 263 -14.65 1.98 19.20
N ASP A 264 -14.09 2.94 19.93
CA ASP A 264 -14.85 3.73 20.92
C ASP A 264 -15.59 4.92 20.32
N GLY A 265 -15.27 5.27 19.04
CA GLY A 265 -15.90 6.38 18.31
C GLY A 265 -15.74 7.74 19.02
N LYS A 266 -14.78 7.85 19.92
CA LYS A 266 -14.63 9.03 20.79
C LYS A 266 -14.15 10.24 20.02
N ILE A 267 -14.81 11.37 20.27
CA ILE A 267 -14.44 12.70 19.77
C ILE A 267 -13.65 13.42 20.86
N TYR A 268 -12.54 13.99 20.46
CA TYR A 268 -11.62 14.73 21.33
C TYR A 268 -11.62 16.21 20.91
N THR A 269 -11.40 17.11 21.88
CA THR A 269 -11.19 18.54 21.59
C THR A 269 -9.70 18.86 21.67
N SER A 270 -9.10 19.22 20.53
CA SER A 270 -7.68 19.54 20.46
C SER A 270 -7.42 20.98 20.86
N THR A 271 -6.75 21.21 21.99
CA THR A 271 -6.46 22.54 22.52
C THR A 271 -5.00 22.94 22.44
N THR A 272 -4.11 21.97 22.22
CA THR A 272 -2.66 22.16 22.07
C THR A 272 -2.22 21.58 20.73
N PRO A 273 -1.54 22.35 19.85
CA PRO A 273 -1.05 21.85 18.59
C PRO A 273 0.09 20.86 18.80
N PRO A 274 0.15 19.74 18.02
CA PRO A 274 1.34 18.89 18.03
C PRO A 274 2.55 19.65 17.42
N ASP A 275 3.75 19.39 17.96
CA ASP A 275 5.00 20.06 17.55
C ASP A 275 6.22 19.13 17.47
N HIS A 276 6.05 17.83 17.79
CA HIS A 276 7.13 16.86 17.76
C HIS A 276 7.57 16.52 16.32
N GLU A 277 8.80 16.01 16.18
CA GLU A 277 9.43 15.84 14.86
C GLU A 277 9.26 14.44 14.28
N ASN A 278 9.03 13.44 15.12
CA ASN A 278 8.89 12.05 14.68
C ASN A 278 8.10 11.23 15.71
N GLY A 279 7.65 10.05 15.28
CA GLY A 279 6.94 9.10 16.14
C GLY A 279 5.58 9.60 16.63
N VAL A 280 5.15 9.06 17.76
CA VAL A 280 3.89 9.37 18.42
C VAL A 280 4.14 10.15 19.70
N LYS A 281 3.36 11.23 19.92
CA LYS A 281 3.39 11.99 21.19
C LYS A 281 1.98 12.41 21.58
N GLU A 282 1.70 12.37 22.88
CA GLU A 282 0.43 12.78 23.44
C GLU A 282 0.39 14.29 23.71
N TYR A 283 -0.74 14.93 23.36
CA TYR A 283 -1.09 16.29 23.70
C TYR A 283 -2.54 16.34 24.19
N ASN A 284 -2.74 16.66 25.48
CA ASN A 284 -4.07 16.72 26.10
C ASN A 284 -4.93 15.46 25.91
N GLY A 285 -4.33 14.28 26.09
CA GLY A 285 -5.02 12.99 25.97
C GLY A 285 -5.27 12.55 24.52
N ILE A 286 -4.63 13.20 23.55
CA ILE A 286 -4.72 12.83 22.12
C ILE A 286 -3.32 12.42 21.65
N ASN A 287 -3.19 11.21 21.16
CA ASN A 287 -1.97 10.73 20.53
C ASN A 287 -1.91 11.19 19.07
N TRP A 288 -0.85 11.87 18.71
CA TRP A 288 -0.55 12.32 17.36
C TRP A 288 0.69 11.63 16.81
N VAL A 289 0.62 11.15 15.58
CA VAL A 289 1.77 10.64 14.85
C VAL A 289 2.15 11.61 13.73
N VAL A 290 3.45 11.83 13.53
CA VAL A 290 3.95 12.58 12.36
C VAL A 290 3.84 11.69 11.14
N VAL A 291 3.10 12.14 10.11
CA VAL A 291 2.93 11.41 8.84
C VAL A 291 3.61 12.09 7.66
N ARG A 292 4.01 13.36 7.81
CA ARG A 292 4.82 14.13 6.84
C ARG A 292 5.61 15.22 7.52
N ASN A 293 6.84 15.45 7.05
CA ASN A 293 7.71 16.53 7.49
C ASN A 293 7.50 17.85 6.72
N THR A 294 6.32 17.99 6.11
CA THR A 294 5.84 19.20 5.43
C THR A 294 4.37 19.40 5.75
N GLU A 295 3.89 20.64 5.65
CA GLU A 295 2.45 20.93 5.73
C GLU A 295 1.80 20.60 4.38
N GLU A 296 1.03 19.52 4.36
CA GLU A 296 0.17 19.16 3.23
C GLU A 296 -1.29 19.27 3.67
N LEU A 297 -2.20 19.50 2.74
CA LEU A 297 -3.64 19.58 3.03
C LEU A 297 -4.45 18.54 2.26
N ASN A 298 -3.80 17.81 1.37
CA ASN A 298 -4.43 16.74 0.63
C ASN A 298 -3.40 15.77 0.04
N CYS A 299 -3.89 14.61 -0.37
CA CYS A 299 -3.13 13.58 -1.06
C CYS A 299 -4.04 12.79 -2.00
N GLY A 300 -3.42 12.06 -2.91
CA GLY A 300 -4.11 11.23 -3.88
C GLY A 300 -3.14 10.59 -4.85
N CYS A 301 -3.67 10.08 -5.96
CA CYS A 301 -2.87 9.45 -7.00
C CYS A 301 -3.05 10.18 -8.33
N ARG A 302 -1.98 10.26 -9.12
CA ARG A 302 -2.03 10.85 -10.47
C ARG A 302 -0.96 10.27 -11.39
N ASN A 303 -1.26 10.29 -12.70
CA ASN A 303 -0.40 9.72 -13.74
C ASN A 303 -0.18 8.21 -13.52
N ILE A 304 -1.27 7.46 -13.38
CA ILE A 304 -1.23 6.00 -13.15
C ILE A 304 -1.73 5.29 -14.40
N THR A 305 -0.96 4.34 -14.89
CA THR A 305 -1.36 3.46 -15.98
C THR A 305 -1.48 2.02 -15.48
N ILE A 306 -2.65 1.43 -15.72
CA ILE A 306 -2.93 0.00 -15.48
C ILE A 306 -3.16 -0.63 -16.83
N ARG A 307 -2.30 -1.56 -17.26
CA ARG A 307 -2.43 -2.14 -18.60
C ARG A 307 -2.08 -3.61 -18.70
N ASN A 308 -2.66 -4.26 -19.71
CA ASN A 308 -2.40 -5.66 -20.03
C ASN A 308 -2.68 -6.59 -18.84
N CYS A 309 -3.70 -6.29 -18.03
CA CYS A 309 -4.02 -7.05 -16.83
C CYS A 309 -5.21 -7.98 -17.07
N LYS A 310 -5.18 -9.14 -16.40
CA LYS A 310 -6.25 -10.13 -16.46
C LYS A 310 -6.91 -10.28 -15.09
N LEU A 311 -8.21 -10.02 -15.05
CA LEU A 311 -9.04 -10.11 -13.85
C LEU A 311 -9.84 -11.40 -13.91
N GLN A 312 -9.37 -12.42 -13.21
CA GLN A 312 -10.02 -13.73 -13.12
C GLN A 312 -10.88 -13.85 -11.86
N LYS A 313 -10.49 -13.15 -10.79
CA LYS A 313 -11.24 -13.16 -9.53
C LYS A 313 -12.56 -12.40 -9.67
N LYS A 314 -13.61 -12.96 -9.12
CA LYS A 314 -14.92 -12.32 -9.03
C LYS A 314 -14.93 -11.29 -7.90
N ARG A 315 -14.65 -10.04 -8.22
CA ARG A 315 -14.74 -8.90 -7.31
C ARG A 315 -15.98 -8.06 -7.59
N ASP A 316 -16.54 -7.44 -6.55
CA ASP A 316 -17.63 -6.49 -6.74
C ASP A 316 -17.16 -5.26 -7.52
N ILE A 317 -15.95 -4.79 -7.20
CA ILE A 317 -15.30 -3.66 -7.87
C ILE A 317 -13.84 -4.03 -8.19
N ALA A 318 -13.39 -3.78 -9.42
CA ALA A 318 -12.02 -4.06 -9.80
C ALA A 318 -11.06 -2.89 -9.50
N VAL A 319 -11.35 -1.70 -10.01
CA VAL A 319 -10.52 -0.50 -9.79
C VAL A 319 -11.37 0.55 -9.09
N ALA A 320 -10.93 1.01 -7.92
CA ALA A 320 -11.64 1.99 -7.11
C ALA A 320 -10.79 3.22 -6.81
N ILE A 321 -11.29 4.40 -7.14
CA ILE A 321 -10.77 5.69 -6.66
C ILE A 321 -11.71 6.19 -5.58
N SER A 322 -11.27 6.20 -4.33
CA SER A 322 -12.20 6.39 -3.23
C SER A 322 -11.74 7.33 -2.12
N LEU A 323 -12.74 7.89 -1.44
CA LEU A 323 -12.68 8.46 -0.10
C LEU A 323 -13.30 7.46 0.86
N ASN A 324 -12.61 7.16 1.95
CA ASN A 324 -13.17 6.39 3.04
C ASN A 324 -13.55 7.32 4.19
N TYR A 325 -14.74 7.11 4.74
CA TYR A 325 -15.22 7.88 5.89
C TYR A 325 -15.94 6.97 6.89
N ASP A 326 -15.16 6.25 7.66
CA ASP A 326 -15.65 5.36 8.72
C ASP A 326 -14.88 5.61 10.04
N SER A 327 -15.05 4.75 11.03
CA SER A 327 -14.34 4.89 12.32
C SER A 327 -12.84 4.61 12.24
N TYR A 328 -12.38 3.94 11.21
CA TYR A 328 -10.96 3.58 11.02
C TYR A 328 -10.23 4.52 10.07
N ALA A 329 -10.88 4.94 8.98
CA ALA A 329 -10.30 5.81 7.96
C ALA A 329 -11.15 7.06 7.75
N ARG A 330 -10.62 8.19 8.15
CA ARG A 330 -11.24 9.49 7.95
C ARG A 330 -10.42 10.27 6.94
N SER A 331 -10.55 9.88 5.67
CA SER A 331 -9.79 10.49 4.56
C SER A 331 -10.19 11.93 4.26
N PHE A 332 -11.28 12.40 4.86
CA PHE A 332 -11.78 13.73 4.61
C PHE A 332 -12.17 14.41 5.94
N TYR A 333 -11.60 15.58 6.23
CA TYR A 333 -12.03 16.42 7.32
C TYR A 333 -13.12 17.40 6.81
N SER A 334 -14.20 17.53 7.56
CA SER A 334 -15.35 18.37 7.14
C SER A 334 -14.92 19.79 6.80
N GLY A 335 -15.39 20.31 5.65
CA GLY A 335 -15.04 21.63 5.14
C GLY A 335 -13.76 21.71 4.32
N CYS A 336 -13.00 20.62 4.20
CA CYS A 336 -11.81 20.56 3.36
C CYS A 336 -12.17 20.36 1.88
N LYS A 337 -11.24 20.72 1.00
CA LYS A 337 -11.39 20.56 -0.45
C LYS A 337 -10.33 19.61 -0.96
N PRO A 338 -10.66 18.32 -1.21
CA PRO A 338 -9.74 17.40 -1.85
C PRO A 338 -9.43 17.88 -3.27
N LEU A 339 -8.15 17.82 -3.64
CA LEU A 339 -7.76 18.02 -5.03
C LEU A 339 -8.11 16.78 -5.85
N PRO A 340 -8.53 16.95 -7.11
CA PRO A 340 -8.88 15.82 -7.94
C PRO A 340 -7.72 14.82 -8.10
N GLN A 341 -8.05 13.55 -8.06
CA GLN A 341 -7.17 12.50 -8.56
C GLN A 341 -7.34 12.40 -10.09
N GLY A 342 -6.29 12.11 -10.83
CA GLY A 342 -6.46 12.13 -12.28
C GLY A 342 -5.30 11.62 -13.10
N ASN A 343 -5.50 11.68 -14.43
CA ASN A 343 -4.64 11.07 -15.43
C ASN A 343 -4.46 9.57 -15.16
N ILE A 344 -5.60 8.87 -14.98
CA ILE A 344 -5.64 7.43 -14.78
C ILE A 344 -5.95 6.77 -16.12
N THR A 345 -5.10 5.84 -16.55
CA THR A 345 -5.27 5.10 -17.80
C THR A 345 -5.52 3.62 -17.51
N LEU A 346 -6.60 3.07 -18.06
CA LEU A 346 -6.85 1.65 -18.12
C LEU A 346 -6.73 1.19 -19.59
N GLU A 347 -5.82 0.27 -19.87
CA GLU A 347 -5.56 -0.20 -21.23
C GLU A 347 -5.46 -1.72 -21.29
N ASN A 348 -6.14 -2.35 -22.25
CA ASN A 348 -6.11 -3.81 -22.46
C ASN A 348 -6.44 -4.58 -21.15
N ILE A 349 -7.53 -4.22 -20.48
CA ILE A 349 -7.98 -4.94 -19.28
C ILE A 349 -8.93 -6.05 -19.70
N SER A 350 -8.57 -7.30 -19.40
CA SER A 350 -9.41 -8.47 -19.69
C SER A 350 -10.13 -8.92 -18.42
N VAL A 351 -11.44 -8.90 -18.42
CA VAL A 351 -12.31 -9.41 -17.37
C VAL A 351 -12.78 -10.80 -17.78
N GLU A 352 -12.34 -11.85 -17.08
CA GLU A 352 -12.68 -13.24 -17.40
C GLU A 352 -13.92 -13.72 -16.64
N ASN A 353 -14.07 -13.35 -15.37
CA ASN A 353 -15.27 -13.60 -14.58
C ASN A 353 -16.10 -12.33 -14.40
N ASP A 354 -17.35 -12.47 -13.97
CA ASP A 354 -18.26 -11.35 -13.79
C ASP A 354 -17.76 -10.42 -12.66
N VAL A 355 -17.05 -9.36 -13.01
CA VAL A 355 -16.78 -8.21 -12.14
C VAL A 355 -17.99 -7.27 -12.25
N GLY A 356 -18.64 -6.96 -11.14
CA GLY A 356 -19.84 -6.11 -11.14
C GLY A 356 -19.52 -4.70 -11.63
N ILE A 357 -18.46 -4.09 -11.11
CA ILE A 357 -18.00 -2.76 -11.47
C ILE A 357 -16.51 -2.83 -11.84
N LEU A 358 -16.17 -2.52 -13.09
CA LEU A 358 -14.78 -2.48 -13.53
C LEU A 358 -14.07 -1.24 -12.98
N PHE A 359 -14.74 -0.10 -12.99
CA PHE A 359 -14.20 1.16 -12.52
C PHE A 359 -15.21 1.89 -11.63
N TYR A 360 -14.78 2.27 -10.43
CA TYR A 360 -15.57 3.02 -9.46
C TYR A 360 -14.84 4.28 -9.01
N SER A 361 -15.57 5.38 -8.85
CA SER A 361 -15.05 6.56 -8.20
C SER A 361 -16.12 7.26 -7.34
N ASN A 362 -15.81 7.52 -6.08
CA ASN A 362 -16.55 8.44 -5.23
C ASN A 362 -15.67 9.62 -4.74
N TYR A 363 -14.51 9.79 -5.34
CA TYR A 363 -13.56 10.87 -5.10
C TYR A 363 -13.63 11.90 -6.24
N PRO A 364 -13.39 13.20 -6.02
CA PRO A 364 -13.17 14.14 -7.10
C PRO A 364 -12.09 13.63 -8.05
N THR A 365 -12.47 13.31 -9.29
CA THR A 365 -11.62 12.64 -10.27
C THR A 365 -11.67 13.40 -11.58
N GLU A 366 -10.56 13.43 -12.31
CA GLU A 366 -10.46 14.07 -13.63
C GLU A 366 -9.61 13.22 -14.59
N ASN A 367 -9.84 13.37 -15.90
CA ASN A 367 -9.00 12.78 -16.96
C ASN A 367 -8.78 11.26 -16.84
N ILE A 368 -9.78 10.49 -17.16
CA ILE A 368 -9.70 9.03 -17.27
C ILE A 368 -9.50 8.66 -18.75
N LYS A 369 -8.52 7.82 -19.04
CA LYS A 369 -8.36 7.22 -20.37
C LYS A 369 -8.64 5.74 -20.33
N LEU A 370 -9.54 5.28 -21.21
CA LEU A 370 -9.88 3.89 -21.42
C LEU A 370 -9.46 3.47 -22.82
N LYS A 371 -8.74 2.36 -22.95
CA LYS A 371 -8.27 1.88 -24.23
C LYS A 371 -8.37 0.37 -24.36
N ASN A 372 -8.93 -0.11 -25.46
CA ASN A 372 -9.10 -1.53 -25.75
C ASN A 372 -9.77 -2.28 -24.59
N ILE A 373 -10.94 -1.85 -24.16
CA ILE A 373 -11.70 -2.44 -23.06
C ILE A 373 -13.07 -2.85 -23.56
N ASP A 374 -13.47 -4.09 -23.30
CA ASP A 374 -14.83 -4.56 -23.41
C ASP A 374 -15.43 -4.70 -22.01
N PHE A 375 -16.39 -3.84 -21.69
CA PHE A 375 -17.06 -3.86 -20.40
C PHE A 375 -17.94 -5.09 -20.17
N LYS A 376 -18.43 -5.72 -21.25
CA LYS A 376 -19.37 -6.86 -21.16
C LYS A 376 -20.55 -6.53 -20.24
N LYS A 377 -20.62 -7.20 -19.08
CA LYS A 377 -21.63 -6.97 -18.04
C LYS A 377 -21.16 -6.03 -16.93
N SER A 378 -19.87 -5.66 -16.92
CA SER A 378 -19.30 -4.78 -15.89
C SER A 378 -19.76 -3.34 -16.09
N LYS A 379 -19.72 -2.57 -15.02
CA LYS A 379 -20.13 -1.17 -15.00
C LYS A 379 -18.95 -0.23 -14.75
N MET A 380 -19.16 1.02 -15.09
CA MET A 380 -18.39 2.15 -14.64
C MET A 380 -19.32 3.02 -13.78
N TRP A 381 -18.92 3.27 -12.53
CA TRP A 381 -19.79 3.93 -11.56
C TRP A 381 -19.10 5.14 -10.93
N PHE A 382 -19.71 6.29 -11.10
CA PHE A 382 -19.31 7.53 -10.43
C PHE A 382 -20.35 7.92 -9.36
N ASP A 383 -19.90 8.03 -8.14
CA ASP A 383 -20.73 8.30 -6.97
C ASP A 383 -20.19 9.47 -6.13
N VAL A 384 -20.86 9.79 -5.06
CA VAL A 384 -20.45 10.79 -4.07
C VAL A 384 -20.17 10.10 -2.75
N ALA A 385 -19.01 10.36 -2.17
CA ALA A 385 -18.64 9.75 -0.91
C ALA A 385 -19.59 10.17 0.22
N GLU A 386 -19.86 9.25 1.14
CA GLU A 386 -20.62 9.56 2.36
C GLU A 386 -20.00 10.73 3.12
N LYS A 387 -20.83 11.63 3.61
CA LYS A 387 -20.44 12.87 4.32
C LYS A 387 -19.60 13.86 3.49
N ALA A 388 -19.54 13.63 2.19
CA ALA A 388 -18.84 14.50 1.23
C ALA A 388 -19.83 15.16 0.24
N GLU A 389 -21.12 15.24 0.58
CA GLU A 389 -22.20 15.74 -0.30
C GLU A 389 -22.02 17.22 -0.67
N ASN A 390 -21.26 17.96 0.14
CA ASN A 390 -20.94 19.36 -0.11
C ASN A 390 -19.65 19.57 -0.91
N LEU A 391 -18.95 18.50 -1.29
CA LEU A 391 -17.79 18.60 -2.17
C LEU A 391 -18.22 19.01 -3.58
N VAL A 392 -17.36 19.80 -4.22
CA VAL A 392 -17.47 20.09 -5.64
C VAL A 392 -16.72 19.01 -6.39
N TYR A 393 -17.43 18.25 -7.20
CA TYR A 393 -16.84 17.27 -8.10
C TYR A 393 -16.57 17.94 -9.44
N PRO A 394 -15.32 17.90 -9.95
CA PRO A 394 -15.04 18.38 -11.30
C PRO A 394 -15.71 17.49 -12.34
N GLU A 395 -15.88 18.02 -13.54
CA GLU A 395 -16.27 17.18 -14.67
C GLU A 395 -15.18 16.14 -14.96
N VAL A 396 -15.60 14.88 -15.05
CA VAL A 396 -14.70 13.77 -15.38
C VAL A 396 -14.65 13.63 -16.88
N ASN A 397 -13.51 13.94 -17.49
CA ASN A 397 -13.27 13.71 -18.91
C ASN A 397 -12.82 12.26 -19.12
N ILE A 398 -13.65 11.45 -19.79
CA ILE A 398 -13.33 10.06 -20.13
C ILE A 398 -13.03 9.99 -21.62
N VAL A 399 -11.77 9.78 -21.97
CA VAL A 399 -11.33 9.54 -23.35
C VAL A 399 -11.36 8.04 -23.61
N MET A 400 -12.18 7.61 -24.61
CA MET A 400 -12.36 6.22 -24.98
C MET A 400 -11.77 5.93 -26.36
N GLU A 401 -10.88 4.93 -26.44
CA GLU A 401 -10.28 4.44 -27.67
C GLU A 401 -10.52 2.93 -27.79
N ASN A 402 -11.31 2.50 -28.78
CA ASN A 402 -11.68 1.09 -28.97
C ASN A 402 -12.30 0.46 -27.70
N VAL A 403 -13.33 1.10 -27.14
CA VAL A 403 -14.03 0.67 -25.93
C VAL A 403 -15.45 0.22 -26.28
N ALA A 404 -15.81 -1.01 -25.91
CA ALA A 404 -17.17 -1.53 -26.06
C ALA A 404 -17.96 -1.24 -24.76
N ILE A 405 -18.99 -0.40 -24.88
CA ILE A 405 -19.96 -0.09 -23.83
C ILE A 405 -21.34 -0.56 -24.27
N TYR A 406 -22.19 -0.86 -23.31
CA TYR A 406 -23.54 -1.38 -23.51
C TYR A 406 -24.56 -0.51 -22.79
N GLU A 407 -25.83 -0.75 -22.99
CA GLU A 407 -26.89 -0.08 -22.23
C GLU A 407 -26.65 -0.27 -20.71
N ASN A 408 -26.71 0.81 -19.94
CA ASN A 408 -26.43 0.85 -18.50
C ASN A 408 -24.98 0.51 -18.08
N THR A 409 -24.01 0.58 -18.98
CA THR A 409 -22.59 0.41 -18.60
C THR A 409 -22.13 1.55 -17.70
N ILE A 410 -22.55 2.79 -17.97
CA ILE A 410 -22.13 3.97 -17.20
C ILE A 410 -23.25 4.39 -16.26
N TYR A 411 -22.90 4.50 -14.99
CA TYR A 411 -23.76 5.00 -13.94
C TYR A 411 -23.08 6.17 -13.26
N ASN A 412 -23.76 7.32 -13.21
CA ASN A 412 -23.22 8.49 -12.55
C ASN A 412 -24.26 9.19 -11.67
N ASN A 413 -23.81 9.69 -10.52
CA ASN A 413 -24.53 10.64 -9.71
C ASN A 413 -24.40 12.03 -10.37
N HIS A 414 -25.50 12.81 -10.46
CA HIS A 414 -25.49 14.15 -11.09
C HIS A 414 -24.54 15.15 -10.41
N LYS A 415 -24.06 14.87 -9.21
CA LYS A 415 -22.99 15.65 -8.56
C LYS A 415 -21.61 15.27 -9.07
N HIS A 416 -21.49 14.24 -9.90
CA HIS A 416 -20.26 13.77 -10.49
C HIS A 416 -20.41 13.78 -12.04
N PRO A 417 -20.39 14.95 -12.67
CA PRO A 417 -20.63 15.06 -14.11
C PRO A 417 -19.54 14.31 -14.88
N VAL A 418 -19.94 13.66 -15.96
CA VAL A 418 -19.06 12.85 -16.79
C VAL A 418 -19.21 13.26 -18.25
N GLU A 419 -18.13 13.67 -18.87
CA GLU A 419 -18.04 13.90 -20.32
C GLU A 419 -17.30 12.72 -20.97
N MET A 420 -17.91 12.15 -22.04
CA MET A 420 -17.32 11.04 -22.79
C MET A 420 -16.86 11.53 -24.16
N ILE A 421 -15.59 11.33 -24.44
CA ILE A 421 -14.95 11.67 -25.70
C ILE A 421 -14.54 10.35 -26.37
N THR A 422 -15.22 9.99 -27.47
CA THR A 422 -14.89 8.82 -28.31
C THR A 422 -13.99 9.24 -29.45
N ASN A 423 -12.84 8.62 -29.55
CA ASN A 423 -11.88 8.79 -30.64
C ASN A 423 -11.91 7.59 -31.59
#